data_a546886ee36f57c63ab04a92b84bb031
#
_entry.id   a546886ee36f57c63ab04a92b84bb031
#
_cell.length_a   1.000
_cell.length_b   1.000
_cell.length_c   1.000
_cell.angle_alpha   90.00
_cell.angle_beta   90.00
_cell.angle_gamma   90.00
#
_symmetry.space_group_name_H-M   'P 1'
#
loop_
_entity.id
_entity.type
_entity.pdbx_description
1 polymer ?
#
loop_
_entity_poly.entity_id
_entity_poly.type
_entity_poly.pdbx_seq_one_letter_code
_entity_poly.pdbx_strand_id
1 'polypeptide(L)'
;MWKLRQIHGYVSEMRKEINGTKQENVIPTDYAEVMQKSYIDYAMSVIISRALPDVRDGLKPVQRRTLYDMYELGIRYDRPYRKCARIVGDTMGKYHPHGDSSIYEALVVMAQDFKKGKTLVDGHGNFGSIEGDGAAAMRYTEARLEKLTQDVFLEDLDKNVVDFMPNFDETEKEPVVLPVRIPNLLVNGADGIAVGMATSIPPHNLGEVVDAVKAYMKNNDISVKGLMRYLKGPDFPTGGLVVNKDDLLRIYETGTGKLRVRGKVETVKLKGGRQQLVITEIPYTMIG
;
A
#
# COMPACT_ATOMS: atom_id res chain seq x y z
N MET A 1 54.41 51.99 28.31
CA MET A 1 54.95 50.63 27.95
C MET A 1 54.34 49.48 28.72
N TRP A 2 53.75 49.65 29.88
CA TRP A 2 53.19 48.53 30.67
C TRP A 2 51.84 47.95 30.12
N LYS A 3 50.97 48.80 29.58
CA LYS A 3 49.68 48.35 29.01
C LYS A 3 49.81 47.52 27.72
N LEU A 4 50.82 47.73 26.93
CA LEU A 4 51.05 46.97 25.68
C LEU A 4 51.55 45.55 25.94
N ARG A 5 52.23 45.25 27.02
CA ARG A 5 52.69 43.95 27.40
C ARG A 5 51.55 43.07 27.94
N GLN A 6 50.56 43.65 28.64
CA GLN A 6 49.38 42.91 29.09
C GLN A 6 48.44 42.47 27.92
N ILE A 7 48.26 43.35 26.93
CA ILE A 7 47.48 43.06 25.74
C ILE A 7 48.14 41.95 24.90
N HIS A 8 49.50 41.98 24.82
CA HIS A 8 50.20 40.89 24.09
C HIS A 8 50.14 39.57 24.81
N GLY A 9 50.12 39.53 26.15
CA GLY A 9 49.90 38.32 26.94
C GLY A 9 48.48 37.74 26.73
N TYR A 10 47.47 38.58 26.79
CA TYR A 10 46.07 38.19 26.59
C TYR A 10 45.79 37.67 25.16
N VAL A 11 46.35 38.29 24.14
CA VAL A 11 46.24 37.86 22.74
C VAL A 11 46.98 36.53 22.50
N SER A 12 48.11 36.32 23.22
CA SER A 12 48.86 35.05 23.16
C SER A 12 48.12 33.90 23.85
N GLU A 13 47.45 34.17 24.97
CA GLU A 13 46.60 33.16 25.65
C GLU A 13 45.33 32.86 24.85
N MET A 14 44.63 33.85 24.34
CA MET A 14 43.49 33.64 23.42
C MET A 14 43.90 32.87 22.15
N ARG A 15 45.09 33.11 21.58
CA ARG A 15 45.60 32.32 20.47
C ARG A 15 45.89 30.87 20.85
N LYS A 16 46.29 30.60 22.09
CA LYS A 16 46.48 29.24 22.59
C LYS A 16 45.13 28.51 22.84
N GLU A 17 44.12 29.25 23.30
CA GLU A 17 42.76 28.70 23.44
C GLU A 17 42.07 28.46 22.08
N ILE A 18 42.30 29.34 21.10
CA ILE A 18 41.77 29.16 19.73
C ILE A 18 42.54 28.07 18.96
N ASN A 19 43.83 27.87 19.27
CA ASN A 19 44.66 26.78 18.73
C ASN A 19 44.66 25.52 19.59
N GLY A 20 43.89 25.47 20.67
CA GLY A 20 43.44 24.23 21.30
C GLY A 20 42.52 23.51 20.34
N THR A 21 43.10 22.96 19.30
CA THR A 21 42.48 22.10 18.33
C THR A 21 41.72 21.04 19.09
N LYS A 22 40.39 21.16 19.15
CA LYS A 22 39.55 19.95 19.12
C LYS A 22 40.14 19.16 17.96
N GLN A 23 40.82 18.07 18.26
CA GLN A 23 41.20 17.09 17.26
C GLN A 23 39.87 16.60 16.68
N GLU A 24 39.44 17.25 15.60
CA GLU A 24 38.30 16.76 14.82
C GLU A 24 38.73 15.36 14.40
N ASN A 25 38.00 14.41 14.86
CA ASN A 25 38.22 12.99 14.53
C ASN A 25 37.77 12.78 13.08
N VAL A 26 38.59 13.28 12.14
CA VAL A 26 38.33 13.18 10.71
C VAL A 26 38.61 11.75 10.28
N ILE A 27 37.54 10.99 10.05
CA ILE A 27 37.62 9.64 9.50
C ILE A 27 37.57 9.77 7.98
N PRO A 28 38.66 9.52 7.25
CA PRO A 28 38.64 9.51 5.80
C PRO A 28 37.74 8.35 5.33
N THR A 29 36.68 8.70 4.59
CA THR A 29 35.71 7.73 4.07
C THR A 29 35.60 7.93 2.56
N ASP A 30 35.61 6.81 1.80
CA ASP A 30 35.41 6.87 0.37
C ASP A 30 33.96 7.28 0.06
N TYR A 31 33.82 8.33 -0.74
CA TYR A 31 32.53 8.83 -1.18
C TYR A 31 31.70 7.76 -1.89
N ALA A 32 32.34 6.94 -2.75
CA ALA A 32 31.64 5.89 -3.47
C ALA A 32 31.08 4.82 -2.53
N GLU A 33 31.83 4.44 -1.48
CA GLU A 33 31.38 3.48 -0.47
C GLU A 33 30.18 4.01 0.33
N VAL A 34 30.24 5.29 0.77
CA VAL A 34 29.13 5.92 1.49
C VAL A 34 27.87 5.98 0.62
N MET A 35 28.02 6.40 -0.64
CA MET A 35 26.89 6.48 -1.57
C MET A 35 26.29 5.11 -1.83
N GLN A 36 27.09 4.09 -2.07
CA GLN A 36 26.61 2.74 -2.31
C GLN A 36 25.86 2.19 -1.11
N LYS A 37 26.41 2.32 0.10
CA LYS A 37 25.75 1.88 1.34
C LYS A 37 24.43 2.60 1.55
N SER A 38 24.44 3.93 1.49
CA SER A 38 23.23 4.74 1.70
C SER A 38 22.14 4.44 0.67
N TYR A 39 22.53 4.18 -0.60
CA TYR A 39 21.59 3.80 -1.64
C TYR A 39 20.97 2.41 -1.38
N ILE A 40 21.77 1.45 -0.94
CA ILE A 40 21.28 0.10 -0.58
C ILE A 40 20.30 0.20 0.61
N ASP A 41 20.67 0.95 1.66
CA ASP A 41 19.83 1.14 2.83
C ASP A 41 18.48 1.80 2.46
N TYR A 42 18.52 2.82 1.60
CA TYR A 42 17.30 3.43 1.07
C TYR A 42 16.47 2.47 0.22
N ALA A 43 17.09 1.73 -0.70
CA ALA A 43 16.41 0.76 -1.55
C ALA A 43 15.72 -0.33 -0.72
N MET A 44 16.40 -0.87 0.28
CA MET A 44 15.85 -1.87 1.20
C MET A 44 14.68 -1.32 2.00
N SER A 45 14.77 -0.09 2.49
CA SER A 45 13.67 0.59 3.19
C SER A 45 12.44 0.73 2.29
N VAL A 46 12.60 1.14 1.02
CA VAL A 46 11.49 1.28 0.07
C VAL A 46 10.86 -0.08 -0.25
N ILE A 47 11.66 -1.14 -0.40
CA ILE A 47 11.17 -2.49 -0.70
C ILE A 47 10.36 -3.02 0.49
N ILE A 48 10.92 -3.01 1.70
CA ILE A 48 10.33 -3.67 2.87
C ILE A 48 9.21 -2.84 3.49
N SER A 49 9.40 -1.50 3.58
CA SER A 49 8.56 -0.66 4.43
C SER A 49 7.62 0.28 3.66
N ARG A 50 7.55 0.21 2.32
CA ARG A 50 6.74 1.16 1.54
C ARG A 50 5.98 0.55 0.38
N ALA A 51 6.69 -0.06 -0.59
CA ALA A 51 6.13 -0.30 -1.91
C ALA A 51 5.46 -1.66 -2.07
N LEU A 52 5.98 -2.70 -1.39
CA LEU A 52 5.50 -4.06 -1.57
C LEU A 52 4.52 -4.48 -0.48
N PRO A 53 3.48 -5.25 -0.83
CA PRO A 53 2.58 -5.85 0.15
C PRO A 53 3.25 -7.04 0.85
N ASP A 54 2.87 -7.31 2.09
CA ASP A 54 3.18 -8.58 2.75
C ASP A 54 2.28 -9.69 2.17
N VAL A 55 2.85 -10.85 1.88
CA VAL A 55 2.10 -11.97 1.29
C VAL A 55 1.02 -12.52 2.22
N ARG A 56 1.22 -12.40 3.54
CA ARG A 56 0.32 -12.96 4.55
C ARG A 56 -1.00 -12.21 4.65
N ASP A 57 -0.98 -10.86 4.57
CA ASP A 57 -2.19 -10.04 4.67
C ASP A 57 -2.51 -9.24 3.38
N GLY A 58 -1.60 -9.24 2.40
CA GLY A 58 -1.79 -8.55 1.13
C GLY A 58 -1.80 -7.03 1.23
N LEU A 59 -1.26 -6.46 2.31
CA LEU A 59 -1.30 -5.04 2.61
C LEU A 59 0.09 -4.41 2.56
N LYS A 60 0.15 -3.18 2.08
CA LYS A 60 1.31 -2.30 2.26
C LYS A 60 1.31 -1.77 3.70
N PRO A 61 2.47 -1.39 4.25
CA PRO A 61 2.55 -0.88 5.63
C PRO A 61 1.58 0.28 5.92
N VAL A 62 1.44 1.25 5.02
CA VAL A 62 0.50 2.36 5.19
C VAL A 62 -0.95 1.89 5.27
N GLN A 63 -1.36 0.90 4.48
CA GLN A 63 -2.71 0.34 4.50
C GLN A 63 -2.99 -0.40 5.81
N ARG A 64 -2.05 -1.25 6.23
CA ARG A 64 -2.14 -2.00 7.49
C ARG A 64 -2.26 -1.08 8.68
N ARG A 65 -1.41 -0.06 8.77
CA ARG A 65 -1.40 0.93 9.84
C ARG A 65 -2.69 1.74 9.89
N THR A 66 -3.20 2.16 8.73
CA THR A 66 -4.48 2.90 8.65
C THR A 66 -5.66 2.04 9.12
N LEU A 67 -5.75 0.77 8.70
CA LEU A 67 -6.83 -0.13 9.14
C LEU A 67 -6.72 -0.46 10.63
N TYR A 68 -5.51 -0.65 11.12
CA TYR A 68 -5.26 -0.88 12.54
C TYR A 68 -5.64 0.34 13.39
N ASP A 69 -5.24 1.54 12.99
CA ASP A 69 -5.61 2.79 13.64
C ASP A 69 -7.12 3.02 13.66
N MET A 70 -7.82 2.76 12.56
CA MET A 70 -9.28 2.81 12.52
C MET A 70 -9.91 1.82 13.51
N TYR A 71 -9.30 0.65 13.69
CA TYR A 71 -9.74 -0.33 14.69
C TYR A 71 -9.54 0.19 16.10
N GLU A 72 -8.39 0.72 16.45
CA GLU A 72 -8.06 1.30 17.75
C GLU A 72 -8.95 2.51 18.08
N LEU A 73 -9.24 3.37 17.13
CA LEU A 73 -10.16 4.50 17.25
C LEU A 73 -11.65 4.07 17.40
N GLY A 74 -11.94 2.78 17.30
CA GLY A 74 -13.32 2.27 17.35
C GLY A 74 -14.19 2.69 16.18
N ILE A 75 -13.60 2.97 15.02
CA ILE A 75 -14.30 3.34 13.80
C ILE A 75 -14.75 2.07 13.08
N ARG A 76 -15.85 1.50 13.54
CA ARG A 76 -16.42 0.21 13.12
C ARG A 76 -17.49 0.41 12.03
N TYR A 77 -17.79 -0.65 11.26
CA TYR A 77 -18.82 -0.62 10.22
C TYR A 77 -20.22 -0.26 10.76
N ASP A 78 -20.50 -0.58 12.00
CA ASP A 78 -21.77 -0.35 12.70
C ASP A 78 -21.80 0.97 13.50
N ARG A 79 -20.76 1.81 13.36
CA ARG A 79 -20.61 3.09 14.05
C ARG A 79 -20.70 4.24 13.04
N PRO A 80 -20.96 5.47 13.53
CA PRO A 80 -20.96 6.65 12.67
C PRO A 80 -19.61 6.86 11.96
N TYR A 81 -19.68 7.35 10.73
CA TYR A 81 -18.50 7.78 9.99
C TYR A 81 -17.66 8.81 10.75
N ARG A 82 -16.39 8.86 10.48
CA ARG A 82 -15.45 9.84 11.01
C ARG A 82 -14.74 10.57 9.86
N LYS A 83 -14.42 11.85 10.08
CA LYS A 83 -13.66 12.63 9.11
C LYS A 83 -12.34 11.94 8.78
N CYS A 84 -12.03 11.82 7.48
CA CYS A 84 -10.77 11.23 7.02
C CYS A 84 -9.56 11.98 7.59
N ALA A 85 -9.67 13.30 7.77
CA ALA A 85 -8.61 14.11 8.40
C ALA A 85 -8.25 13.64 9.82
N ARG A 86 -9.22 13.11 10.59
CA ARG A 86 -8.94 12.53 11.93
C ARG A 86 -8.17 11.22 11.81
N ILE A 87 -8.62 10.34 10.91
CA ILE A 87 -7.96 9.04 10.68
C ILE A 87 -6.51 9.27 10.22
N VAL A 88 -6.33 10.12 9.21
CA VAL A 88 -5.01 10.45 8.66
C VAL A 88 -4.09 11.07 9.72
N GLY A 89 -4.61 12.00 10.53
CA GLY A 89 -3.83 12.65 11.58
C GLY A 89 -3.38 11.71 12.69
N ASP A 90 -4.26 10.81 13.14
CA ASP A 90 -3.94 9.81 14.17
C ASP A 90 -2.94 8.76 13.64
N THR A 91 -3.20 8.21 12.46
CA THR A 91 -2.29 7.27 11.78
C THR A 91 -0.90 7.87 11.58
N MET A 92 -0.81 9.14 11.15
CA MET A 92 0.46 9.84 10.95
C MET A 92 1.20 10.05 12.28
N GLY A 93 0.48 10.43 13.31
CA GLY A 93 1.06 10.72 14.63
C GLY A 93 1.55 9.48 15.37
N LYS A 94 0.88 8.35 15.22
CA LYS A 94 1.16 7.13 16.00
C LYS A 94 1.95 6.06 15.24
N TYR A 95 1.66 5.86 13.94
CA TYR A 95 2.14 4.66 13.25
C TYR A 95 2.91 4.94 11.96
N HIS A 96 2.59 6.01 11.23
CA HIS A 96 3.14 6.21 9.89
C HIS A 96 3.72 7.63 9.72
N PRO A 97 5.00 7.86 10.09
CA PRO A 97 5.62 9.18 10.11
C PRO A 97 6.00 9.67 8.69
N HIS A 98 5.00 9.80 7.82
CA HIS A 98 5.14 10.27 6.44
C HIS A 98 4.08 11.32 6.12
N GLY A 99 4.10 11.88 4.90
CA GLY A 99 3.16 12.92 4.51
C GLY A 99 1.70 12.47 4.57
N ASP A 100 0.83 13.36 5.04
CA ASP A 100 -0.61 13.15 5.18
C ASP A 100 -1.30 12.77 3.87
N SER A 101 -0.87 13.34 2.75
CA SER A 101 -1.39 13.02 1.42
C SER A 101 -1.19 11.55 1.05
N SER A 102 -0.04 10.96 1.39
CA SER A 102 0.22 9.54 1.10
C SER A 102 -0.69 8.60 1.90
N ILE A 103 -0.99 8.95 3.16
CA ILE A 103 -1.91 8.20 4.02
C ILE A 103 -3.34 8.35 3.50
N TYR A 104 -3.73 9.58 3.14
CA TYR A 104 -5.07 9.85 2.62
C TYR A 104 -5.30 9.15 1.27
N GLU A 105 -4.35 9.19 0.34
CA GLU A 105 -4.44 8.47 -0.93
C GLU A 105 -4.59 6.95 -0.73
N ALA A 106 -3.85 6.37 0.22
CA ALA A 106 -4.01 4.95 0.56
C ALA A 106 -5.40 4.64 1.12
N LEU A 107 -5.94 5.50 1.99
CA LEU A 107 -7.29 5.40 2.53
C LEU A 107 -8.34 5.47 1.40
N VAL A 108 -8.20 6.44 0.50
CA VAL A 108 -9.08 6.64 -0.65
C VAL A 108 -9.09 5.40 -1.55
N VAL A 109 -7.93 4.87 -1.91
CA VAL A 109 -7.84 3.66 -2.77
C VAL A 109 -8.52 2.46 -2.12
N MET A 110 -8.45 2.30 -0.79
CA MET A 110 -9.13 1.21 -0.08
C MET A 110 -10.66 1.33 -0.09
N ALA A 111 -11.20 2.52 -0.37
CA ALA A 111 -12.64 2.79 -0.47
C ALA A 111 -13.17 2.79 -1.92
N GLN A 112 -12.29 2.73 -2.93
CA GLN A 112 -12.67 2.79 -4.34
C GLN A 112 -13.01 1.40 -4.89
N ASP A 113 -14.28 1.18 -5.22
CA ASP A 113 -14.80 -0.09 -5.76
C ASP A 113 -14.31 -0.39 -7.19
N PHE A 114 -13.92 0.64 -7.95
CA PHE A 114 -13.31 0.48 -9.28
C PHE A 114 -11.80 0.18 -9.24
N LYS A 115 -11.16 0.25 -8.06
CA LYS A 115 -9.74 -0.12 -7.84
C LYS A 115 -9.57 -1.37 -7.01
N LYS A 116 -10.54 -1.74 -6.19
CA LYS A 116 -10.46 -2.89 -5.30
C LYS A 116 -11.55 -3.90 -5.61
N GLY A 117 -11.17 -5.18 -5.73
CA GLY A 117 -12.14 -6.26 -5.90
C GLY A 117 -13.10 -6.37 -4.71
N LYS A 118 -12.59 -6.05 -3.51
CA LYS A 118 -13.37 -5.84 -2.28
C LYS A 118 -12.82 -4.62 -1.55
N THR A 119 -13.65 -3.62 -1.37
CA THR A 119 -13.31 -2.43 -0.57
C THR A 119 -13.05 -2.81 0.88
N LEU A 120 -12.06 -2.16 1.49
CA LEU A 120 -11.69 -2.36 2.90
C LEU A 120 -12.20 -1.23 3.79
N VAL A 121 -12.54 -0.12 3.19
CA VAL A 121 -13.02 1.10 3.83
C VAL A 121 -14.35 1.49 3.19
N ASP A 122 -15.34 1.78 4.02
CA ASP A 122 -16.62 2.37 3.62
C ASP A 122 -16.48 3.89 3.66
N GLY A 123 -16.47 4.52 2.48
CA GLY A 123 -16.27 5.94 2.30
C GLY A 123 -17.57 6.70 2.11
N HIS A 124 -17.70 7.85 2.76
CA HIS A 124 -18.84 8.77 2.61
C HIS A 124 -18.37 10.13 2.07
N GLY A 125 -18.94 10.55 0.96
CA GLY A 125 -18.56 11.76 0.23
C GLY A 125 -17.93 11.44 -1.12
N ASN A 126 -17.15 12.37 -1.67
CA ASN A 126 -16.49 12.19 -2.95
C ASN A 126 -15.11 11.53 -2.76
N PHE A 127 -15.00 10.26 -3.11
CA PHE A 127 -13.75 9.47 -3.13
C PHE A 127 -13.16 9.31 -4.54
N GLY A 128 -13.57 10.17 -5.48
CA GLY A 128 -13.13 10.09 -6.87
C GLY A 128 -14.02 9.21 -7.72
N SER A 129 -13.74 9.17 -9.00
CA SER A 129 -14.49 8.38 -9.99
C SER A 129 -13.58 7.64 -10.95
N ILE A 130 -14.15 6.68 -11.68
CA ILE A 130 -13.47 5.95 -12.75
C ILE A 130 -13.09 6.87 -13.93
N GLU A 131 -13.74 8.05 -14.04
CA GLU A 131 -13.46 9.05 -15.07
C GLU A 131 -12.20 9.87 -14.77
N GLY A 132 -11.51 9.60 -13.66
CA GLY A 132 -10.25 10.24 -13.30
C GLY A 132 -10.39 11.42 -12.34
N ASP A 133 -11.60 11.72 -11.86
CA ASP A 133 -11.78 12.70 -10.81
C ASP A 133 -11.08 12.27 -9.53
N GLY A 134 -10.35 13.19 -8.92
CA GLY A 134 -9.72 12.98 -7.62
C GLY A 134 -10.72 12.99 -6.46
N ALA A 135 -10.35 12.41 -5.34
CA ALA A 135 -11.13 12.53 -4.11
C ALA A 135 -11.14 13.97 -3.60
N ALA A 136 -12.23 14.38 -2.95
CA ALA A 136 -12.30 15.64 -2.25
C ALA A 136 -11.29 15.67 -1.09
N ALA A 137 -10.90 16.87 -0.62
CA ALA A 137 -9.96 16.99 0.49
C ALA A 137 -10.48 16.29 1.76
N MET A 138 -9.57 15.67 2.53
CA MET A 138 -9.86 14.83 3.70
C MET A 138 -10.70 15.50 4.79
N ARG A 139 -10.80 16.82 4.80
CA ARG A 139 -11.67 17.58 5.72
C ARG A 139 -13.15 17.46 5.37
N TYR A 140 -13.48 17.11 4.13
CA TYR A 140 -14.87 16.94 3.66
C TYR A 140 -15.32 15.48 3.68
N THR A 141 -14.44 14.55 3.36
CA THR A 141 -14.75 13.12 3.29
C THR A 141 -14.78 12.48 4.66
N GLU A 142 -15.55 11.41 4.78
CA GLU A 142 -15.69 10.62 6.00
C GLU A 142 -15.50 9.14 5.66
N ALA A 143 -15.05 8.36 6.63
CA ALA A 143 -14.81 6.94 6.43
C ALA A 143 -15.09 6.12 7.70
N ARG A 144 -15.31 4.83 7.49
CA ARG A 144 -15.35 3.79 8.52
C ARG A 144 -14.86 2.47 7.94
N LEU A 145 -14.60 1.49 8.78
CA LEU A 145 -14.25 0.15 8.31
C LEU A 145 -15.42 -0.49 7.57
N GLU A 146 -15.11 -1.23 6.50
CA GLU A 146 -16.07 -2.13 5.91
C GLU A 146 -16.36 -3.32 6.83
N LYS A 147 -17.57 -3.90 6.73
CA LYS A 147 -17.92 -5.09 7.51
C LYS A 147 -16.96 -6.25 7.23
N LEU A 148 -16.62 -6.48 5.97
CA LEU A 148 -15.64 -7.49 5.57
C LEU A 148 -14.29 -7.29 6.28
N THR A 149 -13.82 -6.05 6.35
CA THR A 149 -12.54 -5.72 6.99
C THR A 149 -12.57 -6.03 8.47
N GLN A 150 -13.65 -5.67 9.15
CA GLN A 150 -13.76 -5.96 10.57
C GLN A 150 -13.82 -7.46 10.85
N ASP A 151 -14.67 -8.20 10.14
CA ASP A 151 -14.94 -9.62 10.42
C ASP A 151 -13.82 -10.56 9.91
N VAL A 152 -13.06 -10.15 8.89
CA VAL A 152 -12.08 -11.02 8.21
C VAL A 152 -10.63 -10.61 8.45
N PHE A 153 -10.37 -9.32 8.67
CA PHE A 153 -9.01 -8.79 8.83
C PHE A 153 -8.65 -8.50 10.27
N LEU A 154 -9.63 -8.14 11.13
CA LEU A 154 -9.38 -7.55 12.44
C LEU A 154 -9.99 -8.33 13.61
N GLU A 155 -10.93 -9.25 13.38
CA GLU A 155 -11.67 -9.94 14.46
C GLU A 155 -10.76 -10.72 15.42
N ASP A 156 -9.68 -11.29 14.92
CA ASP A 156 -8.76 -12.10 15.73
C ASP A 156 -7.56 -11.32 16.28
N LEU A 157 -7.52 -10.01 16.10
CA LEU A 157 -6.37 -9.18 16.47
C LEU A 157 -6.01 -9.27 17.95
N ASP A 158 -7.02 -9.34 18.81
CA ASP A 158 -6.86 -9.42 20.28
C ASP A 158 -6.59 -10.85 20.78
N LYS A 159 -6.55 -11.85 19.88
CA LYS A 159 -6.41 -13.28 20.25
C LYS A 159 -4.96 -13.79 20.24
N ASN A 160 -3.99 -12.88 20.19
CA ASN A 160 -2.56 -13.22 20.19
C ASN A 160 -2.15 -14.18 19.04
N VAL A 161 -2.75 -14.01 17.86
CA VAL A 161 -2.47 -14.82 16.66
C VAL A 161 -1.47 -14.16 15.71
N VAL A 162 -1.09 -12.91 15.97
CA VAL A 162 -0.08 -12.16 15.22
C VAL A 162 0.87 -11.46 16.18
N ASP A 163 2.11 -11.25 15.71
CA ASP A 163 3.12 -10.53 16.46
C ASP A 163 2.92 -9.02 16.37
N PHE A 164 3.28 -8.33 17.45
CA PHE A 164 3.30 -6.89 17.55
C PHE A 164 4.73 -6.39 17.68
N MET A 165 5.02 -5.24 17.09
CA MET A 165 6.30 -4.56 17.22
C MET A 165 6.08 -3.12 17.71
N PRO A 166 7.09 -2.48 18.34
CA PRO A 166 7.03 -1.06 18.63
C PRO A 166 6.83 -0.24 17.35
N ASN A 167 6.11 0.88 17.48
CA ASN A 167 6.03 1.88 16.42
C ASN A 167 7.37 2.65 16.28
N PHE A 168 7.43 3.67 15.43
CA PHE A 168 8.65 4.41 15.09
C PHE A 168 9.30 5.17 16.26
N ASP A 169 8.53 5.55 17.30
CA ASP A 169 9.00 6.28 18.50
C ASP A 169 8.90 5.44 19.79
N GLU A 170 8.57 4.16 19.67
CA GLU A 170 8.44 3.18 20.76
C GLU A 170 7.35 3.51 21.79
N THR A 171 6.45 4.45 21.49
CA THR A 171 5.35 4.83 22.39
C THR A 171 4.13 3.92 22.28
N GLU A 172 3.92 3.33 21.10
CA GLU A 172 2.79 2.47 20.79
C GLU A 172 3.27 1.13 20.19
N LYS A 173 2.33 0.21 20.01
CA LYS A 173 2.60 -1.06 19.31
C LYS A 173 1.74 -1.17 18.07
N GLU A 174 2.31 -1.72 17.01
CA GLU A 174 1.60 -2.01 15.77
C GLU A 174 1.74 -3.48 15.39
N PRO A 175 0.72 -4.09 14.74
CA PRO A 175 0.82 -5.48 14.30
C PRO A 175 1.78 -5.61 13.13
N VAL A 176 2.60 -6.64 13.15
CA VAL A 176 3.52 -6.97 12.05
C VAL A 176 2.72 -7.28 10.78
N VAL A 177 1.63 -8.03 10.93
CA VAL A 177 0.61 -8.31 9.90
C VAL A 177 -0.76 -8.36 10.53
N LEU A 178 -1.82 -8.16 9.76
CA LEU A 178 -3.18 -8.40 10.24
C LEU A 178 -3.54 -9.88 10.15
N PRO A 179 -4.40 -10.39 11.06
CA PRO A 179 -4.83 -11.81 11.08
C PRO A 179 -5.89 -12.11 10.01
N VAL A 180 -5.55 -11.88 8.75
CA VAL A 180 -6.47 -11.99 7.63
C VAL A 180 -6.81 -13.45 7.34
N ARG A 181 -8.10 -13.76 7.26
CA ARG A 181 -8.62 -15.11 7.05
C ARG A 181 -8.78 -15.52 5.58
N ILE A 182 -8.48 -14.62 4.63
CA ILE A 182 -8.57 -14.87 3.18
C ILE A 182 -7.27 -14.44 2.51
N PRO A 183 -6.88 -15.00 1.36
CA PRO A 183 -5.73 -14.54 0.59
C PRO A 183 -6.01 -13.16 -0.06
N ASN A 184 -5.98 -12.09 0.74
CA ASN A 184 -6.28 -10.73 0.30
C ASN A 184 -5.40 -10.28 -0.86
N LEU A 185 -4.14 -10.74 -0.91
CA LEU A 185 -3.23 -10.43 -2.01
C LEU A 185 -3.79 -10.87 -3.37
N LEU A 186 -4.49 -12.01 -3.43
CA LEU A 186 -5.15 -12.48 -4.65
C LEU A 186 -6.49 -11.77 -4.88
N VAL A 187 -7.28 -11.56 -3.83
CA VAL A 187 -8.63 -10.95 -3.95
C VAL A 187 -8.55 -9.51 -4.43
N ASN A 188 -7.67 -8.70 -3.83
CA ASN A 188 -7.56 -7.27 -4.11
C ASN A 188 -6.41 -6.90 -5.04
N GLY A 189 -5.52 -7.85 -5.31
CA GLY A 189 -4.29 -7.55 -6.03
C GLY A 189 -3.40 -6.54 -5.32
N ALA A 190 -2.27 -6.22 -5.93
CA ALA A 190 -1.39 -5.16 -5.46
C ALA A 190 -0.48 -4.67 -6.58
N ASP A 191 -0.29 -3.35 -6.63
CA ASP A 191 0.70 -2.70 -7.46
C ASP A 191 1.70 -1.96 -6.60
N GLY A 192 2.98 -2.04 -6.94
CA GLY A 192 4.03 -1.34 -6.21
C GLY A 192 5.29 -1.22 -7.04
N ILE A 193 5.91 -0.05 -6.99
CA ILE A 193 7.18 0.25 -7.65
C ILE A 193 8.20 0.54 -6.57
N ALA A 194 9.15 -0.37 -6.39
CA ALA A 194 10.27 -0.23 -5.48
C ALA A 194 11.56 0.03 -6.26
N VAL A 195 12.67 0.19 -5.55
CA VAL A 195 13.98 0.30 -6.17
C VAL A 195 14.46 -1.07 -6.63
N GLY A 196 14.69 -1.23 -7.93
CA GLY A 196 15.19 -2.49 -8.51
C GLY A 196 14.13 -3.58 -8.70
N MET A 197 12.90 -3.42 -8.21
CA MET A 197 11.82 -4.38 -8.43
C MET A 197 10.44 -3.70 -8.40
N ALA A 198 9.47 -4.35 -9.03
CA ALA A 198 8.09 -3.93 -9.03
C ALA A 198 7.17 -5.13 -8.88
N THR A 199 5.96 -4.90 -8.37
CA THR A 199 4.89 -5.89 -8.32
C THR A 199 3.64 -5.33 -8.99
N SER A 200 2.92 -6.20 -9.73
CA SER A 200 1.63 -5.89 -10.32
C SER A 200 0.80 -7.17 -10.33
N ILE A 201 0.09 -7.39 -9.23
CA ILE A 201 -0.74 -8.58 -9.02
C ILE A 201 -2.19 -8.18 -9.27
N PRO A 202 -2.86 -8.78 -10.27
CA PRO A 202 -4.25 -8.46 -10.56
C PRO A 202 -5.19 -8.99 -9.48
N PRO A 203 -6.37 -8.37 -9.28
CA PRO A 203 -7.41 -8.89 -8.42
C PRO A 203 -8.08 -10.13 -9.01
N HIS A 204 -8.67 -10.97 -8.14
CA HIS A 204 -9.36 -12.20 -8.49
C HIS A 204 -10.71 -12.31 -7.79
N ASN A 205 -11.58 -13.13 -8.33
CA ASN A 205 -12.90 -13.38 -7.75
C ASN A 205 -12.78 -14.08 -6.40
N LEU A 206 -13.40 -13.49 -5.36
CA LEU A 206 -13.35 -14.02 -3.99
C LEU A 206 -13.87 -15.46 -3.90
N GLY A 207 -14.98 -15.80 -4.58
CA GLY A 207 -15.53 -17.15 -4.58
C GLY A 207 -14.56 -18.17 -5.17
N GLU A 208 -13.95 -17.84 -6.32
CA GLU A 208 -12.95 -18.70 -6.98
C GLU A 208 -11.69 -18.86 -6.10
N VAL A 209 -11.23 -17.78 -5.44
CA VAL A 209 -10.10 -17.84 -4.49
C VAL A 209 -10.41 -18.77 -3.32
N VAL A 210 -11.59 -18.66 -2.72
CA VAL A 210 -12.02 -19.54 -1.61
C VAL A 210 -12.11 -21.00 -2.06
N ASP A 211 -12.62 -21.27 -3.24
CA ASP A 211 -12.69 -22.64 -3.78
C ASP A 211 -11.29 -23.21 -4.08
N ALA A 212 -10.37 -22.39 -4.57
CA ALA A 212 -8.96 -22.78 -4.72
C ALA A 212 -8.30 -23.09 -3.37
N VAL A 213 -8.56 -22.29 -2.32
CA VAL A 213 -8.08 -22.58 -0.95
C VAL A 213 -8.63 -23.89 -0.43
N LYS A 214 -9.94 -24.16 -0.59
CA LYS A 214 -10.54 -25.45 -0.20
C LYS A 214 -9.92 -26.63 -0.95
N ALA A 215 -9.59 -26.46 -2.23
CA ALA A 215 -8.92 -27.49 -3.02
C ALA A 215 -7.50 -27.74 -2.53
N TYR A 216 -6.75 -26.69 -2.21
CA TYR A 216 -5.42 -26.79 -1.64
C TYR A 216 -5.40 -27.45 -0.26
N MET A 217 -6.36 -27.11 0.62
CA MET A 217 -6.52 -27.75 1.94
C MET A 217 -6.81 -29.27 1.85
N LYS A 218 -7.49 -29.71 0.79
CA LYS A 218 -7.75 -31.14 0.55
C LYS A 218 -6.55 -31.88 -0.03
N ASN A 219 -5.72 -31.19 -0.80
CA ASN A 219 -4.52 -31.72 -1.44
C ASN A 219 -3.46 -30.63 -1.54
N ASN A 220 -2.51 -30.63 -0.61
CA ASN A 220 -1.45 -29.62 -0.55
C ASN A 220 -0.44 -29.73 -1.71
N ASP A 221 -0.40 -30.88 -2.42
CA ASP A 221 0.46 -31.13 -3.57
C ASP A 221 -0.21 -30.74 -4.91
N ILE A 222 -1.38 -30.09 -4.86
CA ILE A 222 -2.09 -29.68 -6.07
C ILE A 222 -1.24 -28.70 -6.89
N SER A 223 -1.06 -28.99 -8.17
CA SER A 223 -0.28 -28.13 -9.07
C SER A 223 -1.00 -26.80 -9.37
N VAL A 224 -0.27 -25.78 -9.83
CA VAL A 224 -0.86 -24.51 -10.31
C VAL A 224 -1.94 -24.76 -11.34
N LYS A 225 -1.71 -25.63 -12.32
CA LYS A 225 -2.72 -26.05 -13.31
C LYS A 225 -3.95 -26.68 -12.65
N GLY A 226 -3.77 -27.40 -11.54
CA GLY A 226 -4.86 -27.97 -10.75
C GLY A 226 -5.70 -26.89 -10.05
N LEU A 227 -5.03 -25.89 -9.46
CA LEU A 227 -5.69 -24.73 -8.82
C LEU A 227 -6.45 -23.87 -9.82
N MET A 228 -5.95 -23.72 -11.04
CA MET A 228 -6.61 -22.95 -12.11
C MET A 228 -7.95 -23.55 -12.58
N ARG A 229 -8.31 -24.75 -12.17
CA ARG A 229 -9.67 -25.30 -12.36
C ARG A 229 -10.71 -24.56 -11.51
N TYR A 230 -10.27 -23.99 -10.39
CA TYR A 230 -11.08 -23.22 -9.44
C TYR A 230 -10.87 -21.72 -9.62
N LEU A 231 -9.63 -21.27 -9.73
CA LEU A 231 -9.23 -19.90 -9.97
C LEU A 231 -8.86 -19.71 -11.45
N LYS A 232 -9.82 -19.27 -12.26
CA LYS A 232 -9.71 -19.28 -13.74
C LYS A 232 -8.81 -18.17 -14.27
N GLY A 233 -8.67 -17.08 -13.53
CA GLY A 233 -7.86 -15.92 -13.92
C GLY A 233 -8.24 -14.67 -13.17
N PRO A 234 -7.64 -13.51 -13.56
CA PRO A 234 -7.98 -12.21 -12.98
C PRO A 234 -9.46 -11.86 -13.16
N ASP A 235 -10.02 -11.20 -12.14
CA ASP A 235 -11.36 -10.62 -12.14
C ASP A 235 -11.25 -9.14 -11.77
N PHE A 236 -11.34 -8.28 -12.79
CA PHE A 236 -11.14 -6.85 -12.62
C PHE A 236 -12.43 -6.14 -12.21
N PRO A 237 -12.40 -5.21 -11.24
CA PRO A 237 -13.59 -4.46 -10.82
C PRO A 237 -14.29 -3.71 -11.96
N THR A 238 -13.52 -3.26 -12.94
CA THR A 238 -14.04 -2.52 -14.11
C THR A 238 -14.47 -3.42 -15.27
N GLY A 239 -14.35 -4.75 -15.11
CA GLY A 239 -14.65 -5.73 -16.16
C GLY A 239 -13.54 -5.82 -17.22
N GLY A 240 -13.95 -6.08 -18.46
CA GLY A 240 -13.06 -6.29 -19.58
C GLY A 240 -12.78 -7.76 -19.88
N LEU A 241 -12.10 -8.01 -20.98
CA LEU A 241 -11.80 -9.34 -21.51
C LEU A 241 -10.30 -9.58 -21.54
N VAL A 242 -9.82 -10.63 -20.88
CA VAL A 242 -8.43 -11.09 -21.00
C VAL A 242 -8.26 -11.80 -22.36
N VAL A 243 -7.46 -11.21 -23.25
CA VAL A 243 -7.32 -11.68 -24.64
C VAL A 243 -6.33 -12.85 -24.74
N ASN A 244 -5.29 -12.85 -23.92
CA ASN A 244 -4.21 -13.85 -23.96
C ASN A 244 -4.32 -14.85 -22.79
N LYS A 245 -5.49 -15.49 -22.65
CA LYS A 245 -5.75 -16.46 -21.57
C LYS A 245 -4.79 -17.66 -21.57
N ASP A 246 -4.26 -18.03 -22.74
CA ASP A 246 -3.35 -19.18 -22.86
C ASP A 246 -1.99 -18.93 -22.17
N ASP A 247 -1.61 -17.67 -21.96
CA ASP A 247 -0.41 -17.29 -21.22
C ASP A 247 -0.59 -17.40 -19.68
N LEU A 248 -1.83 -17.47 -19.17
CA LEU A 248 -2.11 -17.38 -17.73
C LEU A 248 -1.39 -18.48 -16.93
N LEU A 249 -1.37 -19.74 -17.42
CA LEU A 249 -0.69 -20.81 -16.72
C LEU A 249 0.80 -20.49 -16.51
N ARG A 250 1.48 -20.07 -17.56
CA ARG A 250 2.89 -19.68 -17.50
C ARG A 250 3.11 -18.49 -16.56
N ILE A 251 2.21 -17.51 -16.59
CA ILE A 251 2.27 -16.33 -15.71
C ILE A 251 2.16 -16.73 -14.25
N TYR A 252 1.22 -17.60 -13.91
CA TYR A 252 1.05 -18.07 -12.53
C TYR A 252 2.18 -19.01 -12.06
N GLU A 253 2.77 -19.79 -12.96
CA GLU A 253 3.90 -20.67 -12.62
C GLU A 253 5.23 -19.88 -12.44
N THR A 254 5.44 -18.84 -13.24
CA THR A 254 6.70 -18.07 -13.23
C THR A 254 6.64 -16.79 -12.41
N GLY A 255 5.42 -16.31 -12.08
CA GLY A 255 5.21 -15.01 -11.44
C GLY A 255 5.48 -13.82 -12.36
N THR A 256 5.75 -14.03 -13.66
CA THR A 256 6.09 -12.96 -14.61
C THR A 256 5.34 -13.13 -15.92
N GLY A 257 4.92 -12.01 -16.51
CA GLY A 257 4.25 -12.01 -17.82
C GLY A 257 3.48 -10.72 -18.08
N LYS A 258 2.74 -10.71 -19.18
CA LYS A 258 1.92 -9.57 -19.61
C LYS A 258 0.49 -10.03 -19.82
N LEU A 259 -0.46 -9.39 -19.15
CA LEU A 259 -1.89 -9.55 -19.43
C LEU A 259 -2.32 -8.49 -20.45
N ARG A 260 -3.12 -8.92 -21.43
CA ARG A 260 -3.77 -8.03 -22.39
C ARG A 260 -5.25 -8.00 -22.09
N VAL A 261 -5.74 -6.84 -21.66
CA VAL A 261 -7.15 -6.64 -21.35
C VAL A 261 -7.77 -5.74 -22.41
N ARG A 262 -8.94 -6.09 -22.89
CA ARG A 262 -9.71 -5.34 -23.86
C ARG A 262 -11.04 -4.94 -23.23
N GLY A 263 -11.45 -3.68 -23.44
CA GLY A 263 -12.78 -3.21 -23.07
C GLY A 263 -13.89 -3.91 -23.84
N LYS A 264 -15.11 -3.85 -23.32
CA LYS A 264 -16.30 -4.40 -23.97
C LYS A 264 -17.06 -3.27 -24.65
N VAL A 265 -17.36 -3.47 -25.93
CA VAL A 265 -18.08 -2.49 -26.77
C VAL A 265 -19.29 -3.14 -27.39
N GLU A 266 -20.44 -2.49 -27.28
CA GLU A 266 -21.69 -2.92 -27.87
C GLU A 266 -22.14 -1.94 -28.95
N THR A 267 -22.73 -2.46 -30.02
CA THR A 267 -23.32 -1.64 -31.08
C THR A 267 -24.83 -1.54 -30.90
N VAL A 268 -25.33 -0.35 -30.63
CA VAL A 268 -26.75 -0.09 -30.49
C VAL A 268 -27.29 0.58 -31.76
N LYS A 269 -28.36 0.02 -32.33
CA LYS A 269 -29.03 0.60 -33.50
C LYS A 269 -30.02 1.68 -33.02
N LEU A 270 -29.87 2.87 -33.57
CA LEU A 270 -30.76 4.02 -33.32
C LEU A 270 -31.81 4.18 -34.43
N LYS A 271 -32.87 4.94 -34.16
CA LYS A 271 -33.85 5.31 -35.17
C LYS A 271 -33.17 6.01 -36.36
N GLY A 272 -33.61 5.70 -37.59
CA GLY A 272 -33.07 6.29 -38.82
C GLY A 272 -31.79 5.62 -39.34
N GLY A 273 -31.51 4.36 -38.96
CA GLY A 273 -30.39 3.58 -39.49
C GLY A 273 -29.01 3.97 -38.92
N ARG A 274 -28.95 4.89 -37.96
CA ARG A 274 -27.72 5.26 -37.25
C ARG A 274 -27.32 4.16 -36.27
N GLN A 275 -26.01 4.04 -36.07
CA GLN A 275 -25.44 3.13 -35.06
C GLN A 275 -24.66 3.95 -34.03
N GLN A 276 -24.73 3.50 -32.79
CA GLN A 276 -23.95 4.03 -31.66
C GLN A 276 -23.10 2.92 -31.11
N LEU A 277 -21.82 3.21 -30.87
CA LEU A 277 -20.91 2.34 -30.12
C LEU A 277 -21.00 2.73 -28.66
N VAL A 278 -21.34 1.78 -27.80
CA VAL A 278 -21.40 1.95 -26.36
C VAL A 278 -20.29 1.14 -25.72
N ILE A 279 -19.36 1.79 -25.05
CA ILE A 279 -18.32 1.14 -24.26
C ILE A 279 -18.96 0.82 -22.91
N THR A 280 -19.14 -0.48 -22.60
CA THR A 280 -19.80 -0.93 -21.37
C THR A 280 -18.81 -1.30 -20.28
N GLU A 281 -17.57 -1.66 -20.65
CA GLU A 281 -16.50 -2.00 -19.73
C GLU A 281 -15.18 -1.43 -20.26
N ILE A 282 -14.35 -0.88 -19.38
CA ILE A 282 -13.02 -0.37 -19.72
C ILE A 282 -11.93 -1.23 -19.08
N PRO A 283 -10.75 -1.36 -19.68
CA PRO A 283 -9.64 -2.07 -19.08
C PRO A 283 -9.28 -1.48 -17.71
N TYR A 284 -8.96 -2.35 -16.76
CA TYR A 284 -8.54 -1.96 -15.42
C TYR A 284 -7.36 -0.97 -15.46
N THR A 285 -7.39 0.04 -14.61
CA THR A 285 -6.46 1.17 -14.53
C THR A 285 -6.53 2.20 -15.68
N MET A 286 -7.35 2.00 -16.71
CA MET A 286 -7.63 3.05 -17.66
C MET A 286 -8.56 4.11 -17.06
N ILE A 287 -8.29 5.34 -17.43
CA ILE A 287 -9.15 6.49 -17.15
C ILE A 287 -10.00 6.72 -18.40
N GLY A 288 -11.27 7.01 -18.21
CA GLY A 288 -12.25 7.25 -19.27
C GLY A 288 -12.00 8.54 -20.07
#